data_2f157fbdb4a2bd8160e0903929be708d
#
_entry.id   2f157fbdb4a2bd8160e0903929be708d
#
_cell.length_a   1.000
_cell.length_b   1.000
_cell.length_c   1.000
_cell.angle_alpha   90.00
_cell.angle_beta   90.00
_cell.angle_gamma   90.00
#
_symmetry.space_group_name_H-M   'P 1'
#
loop_
_entity.id
_entity.type
_entity.pdbx_description
1 polymer ?
#
loop_
_entity_poly.entity_id
_entity_poly.type
_entity_poly.pdbx_seq_one_letter_code
_entity_poly.pdbx_strand_id
1 'polypeptide(L)'
;NDENIESDKNASSQFITEKDESNRGPDAEKKNTHVREKLRNSYGVKRYKIQEVIKPGQVILIQVIKEERGQKGAALTTFISLAGKYMVLMPNTPKGGGISRKIFNSSDRQKIRGILSQIEIPKSMGAIVRTAGANKTKNEIEKDFQNTLKTWEEIRDKALDSNAPSLVYEEGDVIKRTLRDTYDNDTKNIYID
;
A
#
# COMPACT_ATOMS: atom_id res chain seq x y z
N ASN A 1 -37.76 -0.66 -33.80
CA ASN A 1 -37.80 0.08 -32.53
C ASN A 1 -36.47 -0.06 -31.89
N ASP A 2 -35.74 1.02 -32.05
CA ASP A 2 -34.42 1.27 -31.52
C ASP A 2 -34.47 1.52 -30.02
N GLU A 3 -33.55 0.93 -29.26
CA GLU A 3 -33.17 1.49 -27.97
C GLU A 3 -31.70 1.33 -27.71
N ASN A 4 -31.08 2.47 -27.66
CA ASN A 4 -29.77 2.90 -27.16
C ASN A 4 -29.08 1.99 -26.16
N ILE A 5 -27.89 1.58 -26.53
CA ILE A 5 -26.85 1.13 -25.60
C ILE A 5 -25.77 2.25 -25.54
N GLU A 6 -25.81 3.05 -24.51
CA GLU A 6 -24.73 3.98 -24.17
C GLU A 6 -23.54 3.20 -23.63
N SER A 7 -22.49 3.28 -24.40
CA SER A 7 -21.18 2.71 -24.09
C SER A 7 -20.42 3.61 -23.13
N ASP A 8 -20.17 3.14 -21.91
CA ASP A 8 -19.20 3.72 -20.98
C ASP A 8 -17.78 3.60 -21.56
N LYS A 9 -17.26 4.72 -22.03
CA LYS A 9 -15.88 4.85 -22.52
C LYS A 9 -14.91 5.03 -21.36
N ASN A 10 -14.20 3.98 -21.08
CA ASN A 10 -12.76 3.86 -20.78
C ASN A 10 -12.00 5.17 -20.53
N ALA A 11 -11.67 5.42 -19.28
CA ALA A 11 -10.59 6.31 -18.91
C ALA A 11 -9.25 5.54 -18.89
N SER A 12 -8.60 5.47 -20.05
CA SER A 12 -7.22 5.05 -20.19
C SER A 12 -6.30 6.08 -19.52
N SER A 13 -5.58 5.67 -18.50
CA SER A 13 -4.49 6.42 -17.91
C SER A 13 -3.31 6.47 -18.87
N GLN A 14 -3.14 7.58 -19.56
CA GLN A 14 -1.93 7.86 -20.33
C GLN A 14 -0.79 8.23 -19.37
N PHE A 15 0.27 7.43 -19.40
CA PHE A 15 1.58 7.79 -18.86
C PHE A 15 2.16 8.92 -19.71
N ILE A 16 2.27 10.10 -19.14
CA ILE A 16 2.98 11.22 -19.75
C ILE A 16 4.46 11.02 -19.44
N THR A 17 5.24 10.72 -20.48
CA THR A 17 6.69 10.70 -20.44
C THR A 17 7.25 12.13 -20.41
N GLU A 18 8.27 12.36 -19.58
CA GLU A 18 8.95 13.64 -19.34
C GLU A 18 9.76 14.16 -20.56
N LYS A 19 9.13 14.48 -21.66
CA LYS A 19 9.85 15.05 -22.82
C LYS A 19 9.24 16.26 -23.51
N ASP A 20 8.21 16.91 -22.92
CA ASP A 20 7.57 18.07 -23.55
C ASP A 20 7.40 19.29 -22.61
N GLU A 21 8.43 19.65 -21.85
CA GLU A 21 8.37 20.83 -20.95
C GLU A 21 8.85 22.15 -21.56
N SER A 22 9.21 22.21 -22.85
CA SER A 22 9.83 23.44 -23.40
C SER A 22 8.89 24.41 -24.12
N ASN A 23 7.57 24.19 -24.15
CA ASN A 23 6.68 25.10 -24.91
C ASN A 23 5.26 25.27 -24.33
N ARG A 24 5.12 25.60 -23.03
CA ARG A 24 3.80 25.87 -22.42
C ARG A 24 3.74 27.25 -21.81
N GLY A 25 2.94 28.13 -22.40
CA GLY A 25 2.68 29.47 -21.90
C GLY A 25 1.96 29.49 -20.53
N PRO A 26 1.90 30.63 -19.83
CA PRO A 26 1.44 30.80 -18.45
C PRO A 26 0.00 30.35 -18.17
N ASP A 27 -0.84 30.21 -19.19
CA ASP A 27 -2.22 29.72 -19.05
C ASP A 27 -2.34 28.19 -18.97
N ALA A 28 -1.35 27.45 -19.46
CA ALA A 28 -1.29 25.99 -19.35
C ALA A 28 -0.84 25.55 -17.95
N GLU A 29 0.01 26.34 -17.30
CA GLU A 29 0.44 26.11 -15.91
C GLU A 29 -0.71 26.31 -14.90
N LYS A 30 -1.54 27.34 -15.09
CA LYS A 30 -2.71 27.58 -14.26
C LYS A 30 -3.77 26.49 -14.38
N LYS A 31 -3.98 25.92 -15.57
CA LYS A 31 -4.90 24.79 -15.77
C LYS A 31 -4.36 23.50 -15.13
N ASN A 32 -3.06 23.25 -15.23
CA ASN A 32 -2.44 22.08 -14.61
C ASN A 32 -2.42 22.14 -13.07
N THR A 33 -2.22 23.30 -12.48
CA THR A 33 -2.32 23.49 -11.03
C THR A 33 -3.75 23.25 -10.54
N HIS A 34 -4.77 23.71 -11.27
CA HIS A 34 -6.18 23.51 -10.89
C HIS A 34 -6.63 22.06 -11.02
N VAL A 35 -6.13 21.32 -12.00
CA VAL A 35 -6.40 19.87 -12.17
C VAL A 35 -5.67 19.06 -11.10
N ARG A 36 -4.41 19.42 -10.79
CA ARG A 36 -3.65 18.82 -9.68
C ARG A 36 -4.32 19.08 -8.31
N GLU A 37 -4.90 20.24 -8.13
CA GLU A 37 -5.62 20.60 -6.90
C GLU A 37 -6.96 19.89 -6.77
N LYS A 38 -7.71 19.72 -7.86
CA LYS A 38 -8.93 18.88 -7.90
C LYS A 38 -8.62 17.41 -7.65
N LEU A 39 -7.55 16.86 -8.21
CA LEU A 39 -7.11 15.49 -7.95
C LEU A 39 -6.63 15.30 -6.50
N ARG A 40 -5.98 16.32 -5.89
CA ARG A 40 -5.61 16.31 -4.46
C ARG A 40 -6.83 16.23 -3.55
N ASN A 41 -7.92 16.91 -3.89
CA ASN A 41 -9.15 16.96 -3.09
C ASN A 41 -10.04 15.72 -3.30
N SER A 42 -9.90 15.01 -4.42
CA SER A 42 -10.71 13.83 -4.76
C SER A 42 -10.36 12.59 -3.91
N TYR A 43 -9.16 12.49 -3.34
CA TYR A 43 -8.75 11.32 -2.56
C TYR A 43 -9.04 11.41 -1.05
N GLY A 44 -9.76 12.41 -0.58
CA GLY A 44 -10.28 12.47 0.79
C GLY A 44 -9.24 12.53 1.92
N VAL A 45 -7.95 12.54 1.61
CA VAL A 45 -6.85 12.70 2.56
C VAL A 45 -6.19 14.04 2.31
N LYS A 46 -6.35 14.96 3.26
CA LYS A 46 -5.69 16.27 3.21
C LYS A 46 -4.17 16.06 3.25
N ARG A 47 -3.47 16.44 2.20
CA ARG A 47 -2.01 16.37 2.14
C ARG A 47 -1.43 17.65 2.72
N TYR A 48 -0.83 17.53 3.88
CA TYR A 48 -0.09 18.61 4.50
C TYR A 48 1.35 18.66 3.95
N LYS A 49 1.95 19.84 3.95
CA LYS A 49 3.41 19.95 3.73
C LYS A 49 4.14 19.34 4.93
N ILE A 50 5.32 18.78 4.71
CA ILE A 50 6.09 18.12 5.77
C ILE A 50 6.37 19.09 6.94
N GLN A 51 6.62 20.36 6.66
CA GLN A 51 6.86 21.39 7.67
C GLN A 51 5.64 21.70 8.55
N GLU A 52 4.43 21.41 8.07
CA GLU A 52 3.19 21.60 8.82
C GLU A 52 2.92 20.46 9.80
N VAL A 53 3.48 19.27 9.52
CA VAL A 53 3.17 18.03 10.25
C VAL A 53 4.32 17.61 11.16
N ILE A 54 5.56 17.80 10.74
CA ILE A 54 6.76 17.36 11.47
C ILE A 54 7.52 18.59 11.98
N LYS A 55 7.82 18.61 13.28
CA LYS A 55 8.57 19.67 13.94
C LYS A 55 10.00 19.20 14.28
N PRO A 56 10.98 20.13 14.33
CA PRO A 56 12.32 19.82 14.82
C PRO A 56 12.28 19.21 16.23
N GLY A 57 13.08 18.18 16.47
CA GLY A 57 13.15 17.47 17.76
C GLY A 57 12.01 16.46 17.98
N GLN A 58 11.09 16.31 17.06
CA GLN A 58 10.01 15.31 17.15
C GLN A 58 10.53 13.92 16.79
N VAL A 59 10.22 12.93 17.63
CA VAL A 59 10.44 11.51 17.34
C VAL A 59 9.33 11.00 16.42
N ILE A 60 9.69 10.33 15.34
CA ILE A 60 8.75 9.76 14.37
C ILE A 60 9.14 8.32 14.03
N LEU A 61 8.14 7.50 13.75
CA LEU A 61 8.33 6.17 13.20
C LEU A 61 8.42 6.26 11.67
N ILE A 62 9.48 5.73 11.10
CA ILE A 62 9.71 5.71 9.66
C ILE A 62 9.94 4.28 9.18
N GLN A 63 9.52 4.01 7.94
CA GLN A 63 9.82 2.78 7.22
C GLN A 63 10.79 3.08 6.08
N VAL A 64 11.86 2.29 5.98
CA VAL A 64 12.77 2.31 4.83
C VAL A 64 12.16 1.48 3.71
N ILE A 65 11.84 2.13 2.58
CA ILE A 65 11.26 1.47 1.40
C ILE A 65 12.38 0.95 0.49
N LYS A 66 13.44 1.72 0.37
CA LYS A 66 14.62 1.40 -0.44
C LYS A 66 15.86 1.83 0.30
N GLU A 67 16.84 0.98 0.24
CA GLU A 67 18.16 1.26 0.77
C GLU A 67 18.88 2.35 -0.04
N GLU A 68 19.92 2.88 0.55
CA GLU A 68 20.83 3.81 -0.10
C GLU A 68 21.47 3.15 -1.34
N ARG A 69 21.54 3.90 -2.44
CA ARG A 69 22.17 3.43 -3.67
C ARG A 69 23.04 4.51 -4.30
N GLY A 70 24.33 4.30 -4.24
CA GLY A 70 25.30 5.27 -4.73
C GLY A 70 25.19 6.60 -3.98
N GLN A 71 24.98 7.70 -4.71
CA GLN A 71 24.80 9.03 -4.11
C GLN A 71 23.34 9.34 -3.70
N LYS A 72 22.40 8.42 -3.92
CA LYS A 72 21.01 8.59 -3.50
C LYS A 72 20.81 7.99 -2.13
N GLY A 73 20.40 8.80 -1.18
CA GLY A 73 20.01 8.35 0.16
C GLY A 73 18.80 7.39 0.12
N ALA A 74 18.56 6.73 1.25
CA ALA A 74 17.45 5.81 1.42
C ALA A 74 16.09 6.49 1.18
N ALA A 75 15.14 5.74 0.61
CA ALA A 75 13.76 6.20 0.47
C ALA A 75 12.98 5.86 1.73
N LEU A 76 12.50 6.88 2.41
CA LEU A 76 11.79 6.78 3.69
C LEU A 76 10.31 7.16 3.53
N THR A 77 9.47 6.59 4.38
CA THR A 77 8.06 6.96 4.50
C THR A 77 7.60 6.89 5.95
N THR A 78 6.61 7.70 6.28
CA THR A 78 5.85 7.59 7.54
C THR A 78 4.59 6.73 7.39
N PHE A 79 4.21 6.37 6.17
CA PHE A 79 3.11 5.45 5.91
C PHE A 79 3.61 4.02 6.00
N ILE A 80 3.34 3.39 7.14
CA ILE A 80 3.79 2.03 7.41
C ILE A 80 2.98 1.02 6.60
N SER A 81 3.65 0.03 6.03
CA SER A 81 3.05 -1.09 5.33
C SER A 81 3.73 -2.40 5.73
N LEU A 82 2.94 -3.34 6.24
CA LEU A 82 3.40 -4.65 6.68
C LEU A 82 2.86 -5.72 5.74
N ALA A 83 3.77 -6.51 5.18
CA ALA A 83 3.43 -7.54 4.23
C ALA A 83 3.15 -8.88 4.94
N GLY A 84 1.91 -9.32 4.91
CA GLY A 84 1.52 -10.71 5.16
C GLY A 84 1.67 -11.57 3.89
N LYS A 85 1.29 -12.82 3.97
CA LYS A 85 1.29 -13.76 2.83
C LYS A 85 0.23 -13.36 1.80
N TYR A 86 -0.99 -13.11 2.24
CA TYR A 86 -2.16 -12.84 1.39
C TYR A 86 -2.61 -11.39 1.42
N MET A 87 -2.23 -10.65 2.44
CA MET A 87 -2.60 -9.25 2.62
C MET A 87 -1.39 -8.36 2.91
N VAL A 88 -1.56 -7.07 2.66
CA VAL A 88 -0.68 -6.02 3.17
C VAL A 88 -1.52 -5.16 4.09
N LEU A 89 -1.06 -4.97 5.33
CA LEU A 89 -1.68 -4.09 6.30
C LEU A 89 -1.04 -2.70 6.25
N MET A 90 -1.85 -1.67 6.25
CA MET A 90 -1.44 -0.27 6.33
C MET A 90 -2.04 0.35 7.60
N PRO A 91 -1.34 0.26 8.75
CA PRO A 91 -1.94 0.57 10.06
C PRO A 91 -2.25 2.06 10.26
N ASN A 92 -1.59 2.95 9.55
CA ASN A 92 -1.76 4.39 9.65
C ASN A 92 -2.28 5.06 8.37
N THR A 93 -2.95 4.29 7.50
CA THR A 93 -3.54 4.81 6.26
C THR A 93 -5.06 4.57 6.27
N PRO A 94 -5.85 5.49 6.82
CA PRO A 94 -7.31 5.35 6.89
C PRO A 94 -7.90 5.30 5.49
N LYS A 95 -8.93 4.45 5.30
CA LYS A 95 -9.59 4.21 4.01
C LYS A 95 -8.65 3.73 2.88
N GLY A 96 -7.41 3.40 3.22
CA GLY A 96 -6.51 2.70 2.31
C GLY A 96 -6.90 1.23 2.29
N GLY A 97 -7.05 0.66 1.11
CA GLY A 97 -7.33 -0.76 1.02
C GLY A 97 -7.98 -1.14 -0.29
N GLY A 98 -8.11 -2.43 -0.47
CA GLY A 98 -8.73 -2.96 -1.67
C GLY A 98 -8.10 -4.25 -2.15
N ILE A 99 -7.99 -4.36 -3.44
CA ILE A 99 -7.55 -5.57 -4.14
C ILE A 99 -6.40 -5.20 -5.05
N SER A 100 -5.35 -6.01 -5.05
CA SER A 100 -4.20 -5.83 -5.92
C SER A 100 -4.64 -5.58 -7.38
N ARG A 101 -4.01 -4.60 -8.03
CA ARG A 101 -4.27 -4.30 -9.45
C ARG A 101 -3.87 -5.43 -10.38
N LYS A 102 -3.00 -6.34 -9.92
CA LYS A 102 -2.56 -7.52 -10.67
C LYS A 102 -3.60 -8.64 -10.72
N ILE A 103 -4.71 -8.54 -9.98
CA ILE A 103 -5.84 -9.47 -10.07
C ILE A 103 -6.80 -8.90 -11.11
N PHE A 104 -6.73 -9.39 -12.33
CA PHE A 104 -7.52 -8.87 -13.46
C PHE A 104 -8.91 -9.47 -13.54
N ASN A 105 -9.09 -10.70 -13.06
CA ASN A 105 -10.38 -11.41 -13.14
C ASN A 105 -11.43 -10.71 -12.27
N SER A 106 -12.53 -10.32 -12.90
CA SER A 106 -13.65 -9.62 -12.25
C SER A 106 -14.37 -10.48 -11.22
N SER A 107 -14.52 -11.80 -11.47
CA SER A 107 -15.15 -12.74 -10.55
C SER A 107 -14.34 -12.89 -9.26
N ASP A 108 -13.02 -13.00 -9.38
CA ASP A 108 -12.14 -13.10 -8.21
C ASP A 108 -12.15 -11.80 -7.41
N ARG A 109 -12.14 -10.66 -8.09
CA ARG A 109 -12.28 -9.36 -7.42
C ARG A 109 -13.60 -9.23 -6.66
N GLN A 110 -14.71 -9.75 -7.21
CA GLN A 110 -16.00 -9.74 -6.54
C GLN A 110 -16.00 -10.64 -5.31
N LYS A 111 -15.47 -11.85 -5.41
CA LYS A 111 -15.30 -12.77 -4.27
C LYS A 111 -14.46 -12.13 -3.16
N ILE A 112 -13.32 -11.54 -3.51
CA ILE A 112 -12.43 -10.88 -2.54
C ILE A 112 -13.12 -9.69 -1.87
N ARG A 113 -13.94 -8.90 -2.58
CA ARG A 113 -14.73 -7.82 -1.97
C ARG A 113 -15.72 -8.37 -0.94
N GLY A 114 -16.38 -9.48 -1.27
CA GLY A 114 -17.27 -10.18 -0.34
C GLY A 114 -16.54 -10.65 0.92
N ILE A 115 -15.32 -11.16 0.78
CA ILE A 115 -14.48 -11.57 1.92
C ILE A 115 -14.08 -10.35 2.75
N LEU A 116 -13.56 -9.29 2.11
CA LEU A 116 -13.12 -8.07 2.79
C LEU A 116 -14.24 -7.38 3.56
N SER A 117 -15.48 -7.42 3.04
CA SER A 117 -16.63 -6.84 3.73
C SER A 117 -17.04 -7.59 5.01
N GLN A 118 -16.55 -8.82 5.19
CA GLN A 118 -16.80 -9.67 6.35
C GLN A 118 -15.67 -9.66 7.37
N ILE A 119 -14.52 -9.06 7.04
CA ILE A 119 -13.37 -8.91 7.94
C ILE A 119 -13.46 -7.55 8.60
N GLU A 120 -13.42 -7.52 9.92
CA GLU A 120 -13.43 -6.28 10.69
C GLU A 120 -12.06 -5.59 10.65
N ILE A 121 -11.89 -4.71 9.68
CA ILE A 121 -10.69 -3.86 9.57
C ILE A 121 -10.99 -2.53 10.27
N PRO A 122 -10.16 -2.13 11.25
CA PRO A 122 -10.33 -0.83 11.94
C PRO A 122 -10.36 0.34 10.94
N LYS A 123 -11.23 1.31 11.17
CA LYS A 123 -11.41 2.48 10.28
C LYS A 123 -10.16 3.33 10.07
N SER A 124 -9.23 3.26 11.00
CA SER A 124 -7.92 3.93 10.96
C SER A 124 -6.90 3.21 10.09
N MET A 125 -7.18 1.96 9.70
CA MET A 125 -6.25 1.10 8.96
C MET A 125 -6.77 0.83 7.56
N GLY A 126 -5.85 0.46 6.67
CA GLY A 126 -6.14 -0.06 5.34
C GLY A 126 -5.52 -1.43 5.16
N ALA A 127 -6.12 -2.24 4.28
CA ALA A 127 -5.58 -3.54 3.91
C ALA A 127 -5.76 -3.81 2.43
N ILE A 128 -4.74 -4.37 1.79
CA ILE A 128 -4.77 -4.72 0.36
C ILE A 128 -4.57 -6.22 0.22
N VAL A 129 -5.51 -6.90 -0.44
CA VAL A 129 -5.32 -8.32 -0.78
C VAL A 129 -4.33 -8.45 -1.93
N ARG A 130 -3.30 -9.28 -1.73
CA ARG A 130 -2.24 -9.59 -2.69
C ARG A 130 -2.73 -10.62 -3.71
N THR A 131 -1.97 -10.79 -4.80
CA THR A 131 -2.25 -11.82 -5.82
C THR A 131 -2.30 -13.24 -5.24
N ALA A 132 -1.43 -13.55 -4.26
CA ALA A 132 -1.43 -14.83 -3.56
C ALA A 132 -2.74 -15.12 -2.79
N GLY A 133 -3.53 -14.09 -2.47
CA GLY A 133 -4.82 -14.21 -1.78
C GLY A 133 -6.02 -14.38 -2.73
N ALA A 134 -5.82 -14.39 -4.07
CA ALA A 134 -6.92 -14.38 -5.05
C ALA A 134 -7.85 -15.60 -4.90
N ASN A 135 -7.29 -16.78 -4.65
CA ASN A 135 -8.00 -18.06 -4.56
C ASN A 135 -8.09 -18.59 -3.14
N LYS A 136 -7.93 -17.73 -2.14
CA LYS A 136 -7.91 -18.13 -0.74
C LYS A 136 -9.28 -17.97 -0.08
N THR A 137 -9.50 -18.77 0.95
CA THR A 137 -10.72 -18.73 1.76
C THR A 137 -10.71 -17.52 2.69
N LYS A 138 -11.90 -17.14 3.19
CA LYS A 138 -12.03 -16.08 4.19
C LYS A 138 -11.12 -16.36 5.40
N ASN A 139 -11.16 -17.58 5.92
CA ASN A 139 -10.41 -17.96 7.14
C ASN A 139 -8.89 -17.82 6.94
N GLU A 140 -8.36 -18.16 5.77
CA GLU A 140 -6.93 -17.98 5.46
C GLU A 140 -6.52 -16.51 5.41
N ILE A 141 -7.34 -15.68 4.76
CA ILE A 141 -7.09 -14.25 4.64
C ILE A 141 -7.22 -13.56 6.01
N GLU A 142 -8.24 -13.91 6.79
CA GLU A 142 -8.47 -13.37 8.12
C GLU A 142 -7.34 -13.76 9.09
N LYS A 143 -6.89 -15.02 9.06
CA LYS A 143 -5.74 -15.47 9.85
C LYS A 143 -4.46 -14.69 9.51
N ASP A 144 -4.20 -14.46 8.23
CA ASP A 144 -3.05 -13.68 7.78
C ASP A 144 -3.15 -12.22 8.23
N PHE A 145 -4.36 -11.64 8.18
CA PHE A 145 -4.65 -10.32 8.71
C PHE A 145 -4.37 -10.23 10.22
N GLN A 146 -4.86 -11.17 11.01
CA GLN A 146 -4.65 -11.20 12.45
C GLN A 146 -3.16 -11.34 12.82
N ASN A 147 -2.42 -12.19 12.11
CA ASN A 147 -0.98 -12.32 12.30
C ASN A 147 -0.24 -11.01 12.02
N THR A 148 -0.61 -10.32 10.93
CA THR A 148 0.02 -9.05 10.55
C THR A 148 -0.36 -7.93 11.52
N LEU A 149 -1.60 -7.95 12.03
CA LEU A 149 -2.06 -7.02 13.06
C LEU A 149 -1.27 -7.20 14.36
N LYS A 150 -1.05 -8.44 14.80
CA LYS A 150 -0.22 -8.74 15.96
C LYS A 150 1.21 -8.23 15.79
N THR A 151 1.81 -8.44 14.61
CA THR A 151 3.14 -7.87 14.30
C THR A 151 3.14 -6.34 14.43
N TRP A 152 2.07 -5.68 13.96
CA TRP A 152 1.94 -4.23 14.14
C TRP A 152 1.88 -3.81 15.60
N GLU A 153 1.13 -4.53 16.43
CA GLU A 153 1.05 -4.26 17.86
C GLU A 153 2.41 -4.39 18.54
N GLU A 154 3.18 -5.44 18.21
CA GLU A 154 4.55 -5.64 18.70
C GLU A 154 5.49 -4.49 18.27
N ILE A 155 5.39 -4.04 17.02
CA ILE A 155 6.15 -2.88 16.52
C ILE A 155 5.79 -1.61 17.27
N ARG A 156 4.50 -1.35 17.46
CA ARG A 156 4.01 -0.16 18.16
C ARG A 156 4.51 -0.13 19.60
N ASP A 157 4.37 -1.24 20.31
CA ASP A 157 4.74 -1.33 21.70
C ASP A 157 6.26 -1.17 21.87
N LYS A 158 7.04 -1.85 21.02
CA LYS A 158 8.51 -1.67 21.00
C LYS A 158 8.93 -0.25 20.64
N ALA A 159 8.22 0.41 19.72
CA ALA A 159 8.51 1.80 19.37
C ALA A 159 8.25 2.77 20.53
N LEU A 160 7.24 2.51 21.34
CA LEU A 160 6.92 3.33 22.53
C LEU A 160 7.94 3.14 23.66
N ASP A 161 8.51 1.94 23.79
CA ASP A 161 9.51 1.61 24.82
C ASP A 161 10.94 1.96 24.40
N SER A 162 11.16 2.30 23.11
CA SER A 162 12.50 2.54 22.57
C SER A 162 12.90 4.01 22.63
N ASN A 163 14.18 4.25 22.89
CA ASN A 163 14.78 5.58 22.74
C ASN A 163 15.23 5.81 21.29
N ALA A 164 14.88 6.95 20.71
CA ALA A 164 15.29 7.29 19.36
C ALA A 164 16.77 7.79 19.36
N PRO A 165 17.55 7.47 18.31
CA PRO A 165 17.24 6.60 17.18
C PRO A 165 17.43 5.11 17.51
N SER A 166 16.49 4.24 17.11
CA SER A 166 16.59 2.80 17.30
C SER A 166 15.94 2.01 16.16
N LEU A 167 16.47 0.82 15.90
CA LEU A 167 15.83 -0.15 14.99
C LEU A 167 14.70 -0.87 15.74
N VAL A 168 13.47 -0.54 15.41
CA VAL A 168 12.29 -1.12 16.06
C VAL A 168 11.94 -2.48 15.48
N TYR A 169 11.94 -2.59 14.17
CA TYR A 169 11.55 -3.80 13.45
C TYR A 169 12.31 -3.92 12.13
N GLU A 170 12.73 -5.12 11.82
CA GLU A 170 13.33 -5.48 10.54
C GLU A 170 12.48 -6.57 9.90
N GLU A 171 12.04 -6.34 8.66
CA GLU A 171 11.38 -7.39 7.89
C GLU A 171 12.40 -8.51 7.67
N GLY A 172 11.98 -9.74 7.96
CA GLY A 172 12.86 -10.90 7.95
C GLY A 172 13.75 -10.97 6.70
N ASP A 173 14.85 -11.65 6.85
CA ASP A 173 15.84 -11.89 5.80
C ASP A 173 15.22 -12.49 4.52
N VAL A 174 16.02 -12.69 3.51
CA VAL A 174 15.58 -13.22 2.21
C VAL A 174 14.90 -14.58 2.35
N ILE A 175 15.35 -15.42 3.30
CA ILE A 175 14.80 -16.74 3.55
C ILE A 175 13.37 -16.63 4.09
N LYS A 176 13.15 -15.84 5.13
CA LYS A 176 11.82 -15.61 5.71
C LYS A 176 10.84 -14.99 4.70
N ARG A 177 11.31 -14.02 3.90
CA ARG A 177 10.50 -13.40 2.85
C ARG A 177 10.12 -14.40 1.76
N THR A 178 11.07 -15.23 1.34
CA THR A 178 10.84 -16.27 0.34
C THR A 178 9.85 -17.30 0.86
N LEU A 179 10.03 -17.79 2.08
CA LEU A 179 9.09 -18.75 2.71
C LEU A 179 7.69 -18.14 2.83
N ARG A 180 7.56 -16.90 3.28
CA ARG A 180 6.26 -16.22 3.34
C ARG A 180 5.55 -16.20 2.00
N ASP A 181 6.27 -15.89 0.92
CA ASP A 181 5.67 -15.61 -0.38
C ASP A 181 5.50 -16.87 -1.24
N THR A 182 6.34 -17.90 -1.08
CA THR A 182 6.37 -19.08 -1.96
C THR A 182 5.93 -20.39 -1.30
N TYR A 183 6.10 -20.52 0.04
CA TYR A 183 5.70 -21.74 0.73
C TYR A 183 4.20 -22.01 0.60
N ASP A 184 3.84 -23.22 0.24
CA ASP A 184 2.47 -23.75 0.23
C ASP A 184 2.41 -25.17 0.78
N ASN A 185 1.21 -25.74 0.87
CA ASN A 185 0.99 -27.08 1.42
C ASN A 185 1.55 -28.21 0.52
N ASP A 186 1.86 -27.92 -0.74
CA ASP A 186 2.41 -28.88 -1.71
C ASP A 186 3.94 -28.91 -1.67
N THR A 187 4.55 -28.00 -0.90
CA THR A 187 6.01 -27.94 -0.70
C THR A 187 6.48 -29.14 0.11
N LYS A 188 7.27 -30.03 -0.51
CA LYS A 188 7.79 -31.24 0.14
C LYS A 188 9.11 -31.00 0.86
N ASN A 189 10.01 -30.26 0.26
CA ASN A 189 11.36 -30.03 0.79
C ASN A 189 11.75 -28.54 0.62
N ILE A 190 12.53 -28.05 1.56
CA ILE A 190 13.13 -26.71 1.54
C ILE A 190 14.64 -26.93 1.72
N TYR A 191 15.42 -26.44 0.76
CA TYR A 191 16.88 -26.46 0.83
C TYR A 191 17.36 -25.04 1.05
N ILE A 192 18.19 -24.84 2.05
CA ILE A 192 18.78 -23.55 2.42
C ILE A 192 20.29 -23.73 2.40
N ASP A 193 20.97 -22.90 1.61
CA ASP A 193 22.43 -22.88 1.48
C ASP A 193 23.03 -21.75 2.31
#